data_c788745dd5f2ce51995aa0950898460c
#
_entry.id   c788745dd5f2ce51995aa0950898460c
#
_cell.length_a   1.000
_cell.length_b   1.000
_cell.length_c   1.000
_cell.angle_alpha   90.00
_cell.angle_beta   90.00
_cell.angle_gamma   90.00
#
_symmetry.space_group_name_H-M   'P 1'
#
loop_
_entity.id
_entity.type
_entity.pdbx_description
1 polymer ?
#
loop_
_entity_poly.entity_id
_entity_poly.type
_entity_poly.pdbx_seq_one_letter_code
_entity_poly.pdbx_strand_id
1 'polypeptide(L)'
;MRITLRCIAVIGLSGAAGPVSADYDLVVKKNCLACHQLDKRKYGPNFKEVAAKYADQKNAADALAKKIRRGGTGVWGQDVMPPQPQVSAAEARELARYVLSLK
;
A
#
# COMPACT_ATOMS: atom_id res chain seq x y z
N MET A 1 -47.43 39.69 17.54
CA MET A 1 -46.35 39.59 16.53
C MET A 1 -45.45 38.45 16.96
N ARG A 2 -45.56 37.30 16.31
CA ARG A 2 -44.77 36.10 16.65
C ARG A 2 -43.63 36.01 15.67
N ILE A 3 -42.44 36.20 16.18
CA ILE A 3 -41.21 36.02 15.41
C ILE A 3 -40.86 34.54 15.49
N THR A 4 -41.07 33.81 14.41
CA THR A 4 -40.60 32.44 14.27
C THR A 4 -39.15 32.47 13.83
N LEU A 5 -38.27 32.15 14.78
CA LEU A 5 -36.85 31.97 14.51
C LEU A 5 -36.67 30.65 13.74
N ARG A 6 -36.44 30.73 12.44
CA ARG A 6 -36.03 29.56 11.67
C ARG A 6 -34.57 29.29 11.89
N CYS A 7 -34.27 28.25 12.64
CA CYS A 7 -32.94 27.71 12.71
C CYS A 7 -32.59 27.11 11.34
N ILE A 8 -31.73 27.79 10.61
CA ILE A 8 -31.12 27.21 9.42
C ILE A 8 -30.00 26.29 9.93
N ALA A 9 -30.24 24.99 9.89
CA ALA A 9 -29.18 24.01 10.11
C ALA A 9 -28.23 24.09 8.93
N VAL A 10 -27.07 24.67 9.14
CA VAL A 10 -25.96 24.58 8.21
C VAL A 10 -25.40 23.18 8.33
N ILE A 11 -25.82 22.30 7.43
CA ILE A 11 -25.16 21.00 7.28
C ILE A 11 -23.81 21.31 6.64
N GLY A 12 -22.79 21.37 7.47
CA GLY A 12 -21.42 21.42 6.99
C GLY A 12 -21.13 20.14 6.23
N LEU A 13 -21.02 20.22 4.91
CA LEU A 13 -20.43 19.16 4.13
C LEU A 13 -18.95 19.13 4.52
N SER A 14 -18.57 18.25 5.44
CA SER A 14 -17.18 17.87 5.57
C SER A 14 -16.86 17.09 4.29
N GLY A 15 -16.25 17.77 3.31
CA GLY A 15 -15.70 17.10 2.15
C GLY A 15 -14.69 16.08 2.64
N ALA A 16 -15.00 14.79 2.50
CA ALA A 16 -14.00 13.77 2.61
C ALA A 16 -12.93 14.12 1.58
N ALA A 17 -11.78 14.61 2.04
CA ALA A 17 -10.60 14.63 1.20
C ALA A 17 -10.47 13.20 0.67
N GLY A 18 -10.44 13.04 -0.67
CA GLY A 18 -10.21 11.75 -1.28
C GLY A 18 -9.00 11.07 -0.65
N PRO A 19 -8.92 9.74 -0.58
CA PRO A 19 -7.85 9.07 0.09
C PRO A 19 -6.53 9.51 -0.53
N VAL A 20 -5.85 10.40 0.17
CA VAL A 20 -4.40 10.44 0.07
C VAL A 20 -4.01 9.01 0.41
N SER A 21 -3.38 8.31 -0.52
CA SER A 21 -3.01 6.94 -0.31
C SER A 21 -2.03 6.88 0.87
N ALA A 22 -2.55 6.66 2.07
CA ALA A 22 -1.77 6.40 3.25
C ALA A 22 -0.80 5.24 3.02
N ASP A 23 -1.17 4.34 2.11
CA ASP A 23 -0.40 3.18 1.69
C ASP A 23 0.79 3.56 0.83
N TYR A 24 0.64 4.51 -0.09
CA TYR A 24 1.78 5.04 -0.85
C TYR A 24 2.75 5.79 0.06
N ASP A 25 2.24 6.59 0.97
CA ASP A 25 3.08 7.26 1.96
C ASP A 25 3.86 6.25 2.81
N LEU A 26 3.25 5.13 3.14
CA LEU A 26 3.92 4.05 3.85
C LEU A 26 5.03 3.41 3.00
N VAL A 27 4.80 3.21 1.71
CA VAL A 27 5.83 2.75 0.75
C VAL A 27 7.04 3.66 0.77
N VAL A 28 6.82 4.97 0.70
CA VAL A 28 7.89 5.97 0.76
C VAL A 28 8.58 5.95 2.12
N LYS A 29 7.82 5.97 3.19
CA LYS A 29 8.31 6.03 4.58
C LYS A 29 9.16 4.82 4.95
N LYS A 30 8.80 3.65 4.44
CA LYS A 30 9.53 2.40 4.70
C LYS A 30 10.65 2.13 3.70
N ASN A 31 10.95 3.09 2.85
CA ASN A 31 12.07 3.08 1.91
C ASN A 31 12.00 1.97 0.84
N CYS A 32 10.80 1.53 0.50
CA CYS A 32 10.60 0.52 -0.54
C CYS A 32 11.08 0.99 -1.92
N LEU A 33 10.97 2.29 -2.19
CA LEU A 33 11.35 2.89 -3.47
C LEU A 33 12.86 2.95 -3.70
N ALA A 34 13.67 2.60 -2.71
CA ALA A 34 15.10 2.42 -2.91
C ALA A 34 15.40 1.29 -3.92
N CYS A 35 14.56 0.25 -3.94
CA CYS A 35 14.74 -0.92 -4.78
C CYS A 35 13.55 -1.22 -5.71
N HIS A 36 12.40 -0.63 -5.46
CA HIS A 36 11.18 -0.86 -6.23
C HIS A 36 10.65 0.44 -6.84
N GLN A 37 9.93 0.31 -7.95
CA GLN A 37 9.10 1.37 -8.53
C GLN A 37 7.70 0.83 -8.80
N LEU A 38 6.76 1.72 -9.16
CA LEU A 38 5.38 1.30 -9.42
C LEU A 38 5.26 0.53 -10.75
N ASP A 39 5.93 1.00 -11.79
CA ASP A 39 5.75 0.53 -13.16
C ASP A 39 7.04 0.22 -13.91
N LYS A 40 8.19 0.46 -13.32
CA LYS A 40 9.49 0.16 -13.93
C LYS A 40 10.33 -0.72 -13.02
N ARG A 41 11.02 -1.67 -13.61
CA ARG A 41 12.00 -2.47 -12.88
C ARG A 41 13.20 -1.62 -12.49
N LYS A 42 13.61 -1.77 -11.23
CA LYS A 42 14.83 -1.21 -10.67
C LYS A 42 15.72 -2.36 -10.22
N TYR A 43 16.18 -2.37 -8.99
CA TYR A 43 16.84 -3.53 -8.40
C TYR A 43 15.84 -4.67 -8.16
N GLY A 44 14.68 -4.34 -7.62
CA GLY A 44 13.57 -5.26 -7.45
C GLY A 44 12.53 -5.16 -8.58
N PRO A 45 11.57 -6.10 -8.62
CA PRO A 45 10.46 -6.03 -9.57
C PRO A 45 9.63 -4.78 -9.33
N ASN A 46 8.96 -4.27 -10.37
CA ASN A 46 7.99 -3.22 -10.17
C ASN A 46 6.73 -3.77 -9.47
N PHE A 47 5.98 -2.90 -8.83
CA PHE A 47 4.83 -3.34 -8.04
C PHE A 47 3.68 -3.86 -8.90
N LYS A 48 3.52 -3.38 -10.12
CA LYS A 48 2.51 -3.91 -11.06
C LYS A 48 2.81 -5.34 -11.49
N GLU A 49 4.08 -5.67 -11.70
CA GLU A 49 4.49 -7.07 -11.97
C GLU A 49 4.20 -7.97 -10.78
N VAL A 50 4.46 -7.49 -9.57
CA VAL A 50 4.16 -8.24 -8.35
C VAL A 50 2.66 -8.49 -8.24
N ALA A 51 1.84 -7.45 -8.44
CA ALA A 51 0.38 -7.58 -8.43
C ALA A 51 -0.11 -8.61 -9.45
N ALA A 52 0.42 -8.57 -10.66
CA ALA A 52 0.05 -9.51 -11.72
C ALA A 52 0.43 -10.96 -11.38
N LYS A 53 1.62 -11.16 -10.83
CA LYS A 53 2.10 -12.50 -10.44
C LYS A 53 1.24 -13.15 -9.36
N TYR A 54 0.77 -12.37 -8.41
CA TYR A 54 0.01 -12.87 -7.27
C TYR A 54 -1.51 -12.71 -7.40
N ALA A 55 -2.01 -12.25 -8.56
CA ALA A 55 -3.42 -11.91 -8.76
C ALA A 55 -4.40 -13.05 -8.43
N ASP A 56 -4.05 -14.28 -8.80
CA ASP A 56 -4.90 -15.46 -8.61
C ASP A 56 -4.52 -16.29 -7.39
N GLN A 57 -3.55 -15.86 -6.62
CA GLN A 57 -3.07 -16.61 -5.48
C GLN A 57 -3.94 -16.33 -4.26
N LYS A 58 -4.47 -17.40 -3.65
CA LYS A 58 -5.13 -17.30 -2.35
C LYS A 58 -4.11 -16.88 -1.29
N ASN A 59 -4.56 -16.03 -0.36
CA ASN A 59 -3.69 -15.51 0.70
C ASN A 59 -2.49 -14.70 0.19
N ALA A 60 -2.60 -14.10 -0.98
CA ALA A 60 -1.52 -13.32 -1.58
C ALA A 60 -1.02 -12.20 -0.65
N ALA A 61 -1.92 -11.50 0.03
CA ALA A 61 -1.55 -10.44 0.97
C ALA A 61 -0.68 -10.97 2.13
N ASP A 62 -1.04 -12.10 2.71
CA ASP A 62 -0.26 -12.72 3.78
C ASP A 62 1.09 -13.24 3.29
N ALA A 63 1.13 -13.82 2.11
CA ALA A 63 2.37 -14.28 1.49
C ALA A 63 3.34 -13.13 1.21
N LEU A 64 2.83 -12.04 0.62
CA LEU A 64 3.63 -10.85 0.36
C LEU A 64 4.07 -10.13 1.64
N ALA A 65 3.21 -10.07 2.65
CA ALA A 65 3.57 -9.49 3.95
C ALA A 65 4.74 -10.23 4.59
N LYS A 66 4.76 -11.54 4.50
CA LYS A 66 5.90 -12.36 4.96
C LYS A 66 7.16 -12.09 4.15
N LYS A 67 7.04 -11.98 2.82
CA LYS A 67 8.15 -11.62 1.94
C LYS A 67 8.75 -10.27 2.28
N ILE A 68 7.94 -9.28 2.54
CA ILE A 68 8.40 -7.94 2.94
C ILE A 68 9.23 -8.02 4.21
N ARG A 69 8.74 -8.72 5.22
CA ARG A 69 9.43 -8.78 6.52
C ARG A 69 10.66 -9.67 6.52
N ARG A 70 10.59 -10.81 5.84
CA ARG A 70 11.66 -11.82 5.84
C ARG A 70 12.66 -11.64 4.71
N GLY A 71 12.26 -10.92 3.64
CA GLY A 71 13.04 -10.88 2.42
C GLY A 71 13.01 -12.20 1.67
N GLY A 72 13.88 -12.35 0.73
CA GLY A 72 14.04 -13.57 -0.03
C GLY A 72 14.76 -13.37 -1.35
N THR A 73 14.92 -14.47 -2.07
CA THR A 73 15.54 -14.49 -3.39
C THR A 73 14.95 -15.61 -4.23
N GLY A 74 15.19 -15.59 -5.52
CA GLY A 74 14.84 -16.67 -6.44
C GLY A 74 13.51 -16.51 -7.16
N VAL A 75 12.53 -15.80 -6.60
CA VAL A 75 11.22 -15.58 -7.26
C VAL A 75 11.33 -14.68 -8.48
N TRP A 76 12.18 -13.66 -8.40
CA TRP A 76 12.38 -12.64 -9.43
C TRP A 76 13.79 -12.65 -10.02
N GLY A 77 14.51 -13.74 -9.84
CA GLY A 77 15.90 -13.87 -10.25
C GLY A 77 16.83 -14.01 -9.06
N GLN A 78 18.10 -13.64 -9.22
CA GLN A 78 19.13 -13.85 -8.23
C GLN A 78 19.27 -12.69 -7.23
N ASP A 79 18.68 -11.55 -7.52
CA ASP A 79 18.78 -10.40 -6.64
C ASP A 79 18.04 -10.66 -5.32
N VAL A 80 18.68 -10.34 -4.23
CA VAL A 80 18.18 -10.59 -2.89
C VAL A 80 17.37 -9.38 -2.41
N MET A 81 16.15 -9.61 -1.97
CA MET A 81 15.42 -8.64 -1.16
C MET A 81 15.82 -8.86 0.30
N PRO A 82 16.48 -7.89 0.95
CA PRO A 82 16.83 -8.03 2.35
C PRO A 82 15.57 -8.00 3.24
N PRO A 83 15.63 -8.60 4.44
CA PRO A 83 14.58 -8.43 5.43
C PRO A 83 14.35 -6.97 5.76
N GLN A 84 13.09 -6.61 6.07
CA GLN A 84 12.70 -5.25 6.41
C GLN A 84 12.25 -5.17 7.88
N PRO A 85 13.20 -5.15 8.84
CA PRO A 85 12.86 -5.18 10.27
C PRO A 85 12.14 -3.93 10.76
N GLN A 86 12.25 -2.81 10.01
CA GLN A 86 11.54 -1.57 10.31
C GLN A 86 10.04 -1.62 9.98
N VAL A 87 9.58 -2.68 9.32
CA VAL A 87 8.19 -2.88 8.91
C VAL A 87 7.53 -3.82 9.90
N SER A 88 6.47 -3.37 10.58
CA SER A 88 5.66 -4.21 11.45
C SER A 88 4.81 -5.21 10.66
N ALA A 89 4.26 -6.22 11.33
CA ALA A 89 3.35 -7.17 10.70
C ALA A 89 2.11 -6.50 10.12
N ALA A 90 1.53 -5.52 10.82
CA ALA A 90 0.38 -4.75 10.34
C ALA A 90 0.75 -3.88 9.14
N GLU A 91 1.87 -3.20 9.19
CA GLU A 91 2.38 -2.38 8.08
C GLU A 91 2.71 -3.23 6.85
N ALA A 92 3.32 -4.39 7.04
CA ALA A 92 3.61 -5.31 5.93
C ALA A 92 2.33 -5.75 5.22
N ARG A 93 1.27 -5.97 5.97
CA ARG A 93 -0.03 -6.35 5.43
C ARG A 93 -0.68 -5.20 4.65
N GLU A 94 -0.59 -3.98 5.15
CA GLU A 94 -1.05 -2.78 4.42
C GLU A 94 -0.27 -2.59 3.12
N LEU A 95 1.06 -2.69 3.17
CA LEU A 95 1.92 -2.61 1.99
C LEU A 95 1.58 -3.68 0.96
N ALA A 96 1.38 -4.91 1.39
CA ALA A 96 1.01 -6.03 0.53
C ALA A 96 -0.32 -5.76 -0.19
N ARG A 97 -1.33 -5.29 0.52
CA ARG A 97 -2.63 -4.92 -0.07
C ARG A 97 -2.51 -3.80 -1.09
N TYR A 98 -1.70 -2.80 -0.76
CA TYR A 98 -1.45 -1.70 -1.69
C TYR A 98 -0.81 -2.22 -2.99
N VAL A 99 0.25 -2.99 -2.90
CA VAL A 99 0.92 -3.57 -4.07
C VAL A 99 -0.05 -4.40 -4.89
N LEU A 100 -0.86 -5.25 -4.25
CA LEU A 100 -1.85 -6.08 -4.93
C LEU A 100 -2.99 -5.28 -5.59
N SER A 101 -3.21 -4.05 -5.17
CA SER A 101 -4.21 -3.16 -5.78
C SER A 101 -3.76 -2.53 -7.08
N LEU A 102 -2.47 -2.58 -7.39
CA LEU A 102 -1.89 -1.98 -8.60
C LEU A 102 -2.08 -2.91 -9.79
N LYS A 103 -2.76 -2.41 -10.78
CA LYS A 103 -3.05 -3.17 -12.02
C LYS A 103 -2.51 -2.47 -13.23
#